data_27cd570a862de8872918bec79ad0ae34
#
_entry.id   27cd570a862de8872918bec79ad0ae34
#
_cell.length_a   1.000
_cell.length_b   1.000
_cell.length_c   1.000
_cell.angle_alpha   90.00
_cell.angle_beta   90.00
_cell.angle_gamma   90.00
#
_symmetry.space_group_name_H-M   'P 1'
#
loop_
_entity.id
_entity.type
_entity.pdbx_description
1 polymer ?
#
loop_
_entity_poly.entity_id
_entity_poly.type
_entity_poly.pdbx_seq_one_letter_code
_entity_poly.pdbx_strand_id
1 'polypeptide(L)'
;MDPDPRTVSRRDLLKLAGAAVTAGAAGSSLGLLLPGAAAAQTPKRGGVIRLAGFDPPHFDPHQTPHWWTFIYTSLTHGGLLRTKAGPGVQPGTLPIEPHLAESWEQPNETTYIFKLRKGVRWHAKPPVNGRELVADDVVYTFQRALTVKGNPNRATFEEIDRVEALDRYTVRFTMNQPFAWFLQSPALWPILPKEAADKDGMFKTPDTVIGTGPWMLERYEPNVRLSFVRNPNYFQPGLPYVDAVEFRIDIDPASKLAAWLSGQYDFAPEIHMTFQRSDLEVVKRRKPNLQTAEYTWLISTLAIPKLEVEPFRDVRVRRALHMAVNLNEVIKVNPMGYGHGAANPLVPAALTEWAIPINQLTPEGRQLYEADPAGAKLLLAQAGQSGLRFPVESTGTWGTAFSDVVAAILSEWKRAGIETELKLKEGNAFIASSLARSFEKMIITLRGAPTTPDPYLMNLLPGRPQNIAGVNDPKLSEMILLQRRVFDEKKRREILFDIQRHFAQNAYNLFVSPAARVISAWEPYVRNFMPNIGNDYGGRLMGVWLDR
;
A
#
# COMPACT_ATOMS: atom_id res chain seq x y z
N MET A 1 -28.33 43.60 -2.61
CA MET A 1 -27.98 42.59 -3.63
C MET A 1 -26.47 42.41 -3.60
N ASP A 2 -26.03 41.47 -2.81
CA ASP A 2 -24.59 41.15 -2.73
C ASP A 2 -24.21 40.18 -3.88
N PRO A 3 -23.06 40.33 -4.52
CA PRO A 3 -22.64 39.47 -5.62
C PRO A 3 -22.04 38.17 -5.09
N ASP A 4 -22.36 37.09 -5.80
CA ASP A 4 -21.92 35.70 -5.64
C ASP A 4 -20.37 35.58 -5.63
N PRO A 5 -19.73 34.87 -4.65
CA PRO A 5 -18.28 34.79 -4.49
C PRO A 5 -17.57 33.74 -5.38
N ARG A 6 -18.15 33.31 -6.51
CA ARG A 6 -17.64 32.15 -7.28
C ARG A 6 -17.01 32.44 -8.64
N THR A 7 -16.64 33.68 -8.96
CA THR A 7 -15.92 33.97 -10.22
C THR A 7 -14.74 34.91 -10.00
N VAL A 8 -13.59 34.34 -9.65
CA VAL A 8 -12.31 35.05 -9.74
C VAL A 8 -11.78 34.90 -11.17
N SER A 9 -11.77 35.98 -11.93
CA SER A 9 -11.29 35.97 -13.31
C SER A 9 -9.73 35.90 -13.36
N ARG A 10 -9.19 35.29 -14.43
CA ARG A 10 -7.74 35.23 -14.70
C ARG A 10 -7.06 36.62 -14.70
N ARG A 11 -7.81 37.69 -14.89
CA ARG A 11 -7.30 39.10 -14.90
C ARG A 11 -7.04 39.65 -13.49
N ASP A 12 -7.72 39.12 -12.49
CA ASP A 12 -7.58 39.59 -11.10
C ASP A 12 -6.42 38.90 -10.39
N LEU A 13 -6.03 37.71 -10.82
CA LEU A 13 -4.82 37.02 -10.37
C LEU A 13 -3.52 37.68 -10.87
N LEU A 14 -3.55 38.33 -12.04
CA LEU A 14 -2.38 39.02 -12.60
C LEU A 14 -2.16 40.40 -11.98
N LYS A 15 -3.16 41.00 -11.35
CA LYS A 15 -3.02 42.29 -10.66
C LYS A 15 -2.44 42.17 -9.25
N LEU A 16 -2.52 40.98 -8.63
CA LEU A 16 -1.92 40.70 -7.32
C LEU A 16 -0.43 40.35 -7.37
N ALA A 17 0.10 40.03 -8.55
CA ALA A 17 1.51 39.72 -8.75
C ALA A 17 2.37 40.95 -9.13
N GLY A 18 1.77 42.13 -9.32
CA GLY A 18 2.44 43.34 -9.85
C GLY A 18 2.74 44.45 -8.86
N ALA A 19 2.45 44.32 -7.58
CA ALA A 19 2.50 45.43 -6.62
C ALA A 19 3.49 45.24 -5.45
N ALA A 20 4.69 44.73 -5.71
CA ALA A 20 5.72 44.63 -4.69
C ALA A 20 7.13 44.82 -5.23
N VAL A 21 7.37 45.89 -6.00
CA VAL A 21 8.73 46.42 -6.22
C VAL A 21 8.65 47.93 -6.35
N THR A 22 8.78 48.68 -5.26
CA THR A 22 9.47 49.98 -5.13
C THR A 22 9.30 50.48 -3.70
N ALA A 23 10.34 50.36 -2.88
CA ALA A 23 10.70 51.39 -1.90
C ALA A 23 11.96 51.00 -1.10
N GLY A 24 13.03 51.78 -1.24
CA GLY A 24 13.89 52.12 -0.14
C GLY A 24 15.18 51.32 0.07
N ALA A 25 16.26 51.81 -0.54
CA ALA A 25 17.63 51.48 -0.14
C ALA A 25 17.94 52.06 1.22
N ALA A 26 18.47 51.25 2.16
CA ALA A 26 19.60 51.56 3.03
C ALA A 26 19.80 50.46 4.10
N GLY A 27 20.97 49.85 4.10
CA GLY A 27 21.66 49.40 5.31
C GLY A 27 21.52 47.94 5.71
N SER A 28 22.68 47.25 5.62
CA SER A 28 23.09 46.08 6.36
C SER A 28 22.94 44.73 5.63
N SER A 29 24.05 44.32 5.03
CA SER A 29 24.32 43.04 4.43
C SER A 29 24.36 41.92 5.48
N LEU A 30 23.24 41.23 5.70
CA LEU A 30 23.23 39.85 6.14
C LEU A 30 22.84 39.00 4.91
N GLY A 31 23.84 38.37 4.34
CA GLY A 31 23.65 37.45 3.23
C GLY A 31 22.86 36.22 3.69
N LEU A 32 21.55 36.26 3.56
CA LEU A 32 20.71 35.05 3.48
C LEU A 32 21.04 34.39 2.14
N LEU A 33 21.92 33.39 2.19
CA LEU A 33 22.07 32.41 1.13
C LEU A 33 20.74 31.68 1.01
N LEU A 34 19.83 32.18 0.18
CA LEU A 34 18.75 31.38 -0.36
C LEU A 34 19.41 30.20 -1.05
N PRO A 35 19.03 28.95 -0.75
CA PRO A 35 19.53 27.82 -1.53
C PRO A 35 19.15 28.11 -2.98
N GLY A 36 20.19 28.24 -3.84
CA GLY A 36 20.01 28.51 -5.25
C GLY A 36 18.98 27.55 -5.81
N ALA A 37 18.00 28.08 -6.53
CA ALA A 37 17.08 27.26 -7.30
C ALA A 37 17.94 26.36 -8.19
N ALA A 38 18.02 25.08 -7.84
CA ALA A 38 18.72 24.09 -8.64
C ALA A 38 18.10 24.17 -10.04
N ALA A 39 18.89 24.59 -11.03
CA ALA A 39 18.43 24.67 -12.40
C ALA A 39 17.79 23.33 -12.74
N ALA A 40 16.54 23.35 -13.16
CA ALA A 40 15.80 22.15 -13.50
C ALA A 40 16.58 21.41 -14.60
N GLN A 41 17.24 20.31 -14.24
CA GLN A 41 18.01 19.53 -15.21
C GLN A 41 17.05 18.94 -16.24
N THR A 42 17.39 19.08 -17.52
CA THR A 42 16.61 18.49 -18.60
C THR A 42 16.71 16.95 -18.51
N PRO A 43 15.60 16.22 -18.43
CA PRO A 43 15.62 14.78 -18.37
C PRO A 43 16.34 14.16 -19.56
N LYS A 44 17.29 13.27 -19.30
CA LYS A 44 17.96 12.47 -20.32
C LYS A 44 17.10 11.28 -20.70
N ARG A 45 17.15 10.89 -21.96
CA ARG A 45 16.49 9.67 -22.45
C ARG A 45 17.48 8.53 -22.53
N GLY A 46 16.98 7.33 -22.33
CA GLY A 46 17.77 6.11 -22.49
C GLY A 46 18.21 5.47 -21.19
N GLY A 47 18.88 4.34 -21.34
CA GLY A 47 19.39 3.55 -20.22
C GLY A 47 18.39 2.56 -19.64
N VAL A 48 18.90 1.73 -18.74
CA VAL A 48 18.16 0.64 -18.06
C VAL A 48 18.18 0.88 -16.57
N ILE A 49 17.01 0.86 -15.94
CA ILE A 49 16.85 0.81 -14.49
C ILE A 49 16.93 -0.65 -14.04
N ARG A 50 17.80 -0.94 -13.06
CA ARG A 50 18.01 -2.28 -12.52
C ARG A 50 17.64 -2.33 -11.04
N LEU A 51 16.81 -3.30 -10.71
CA LEU A 51 16.22 -3.50 -9.39
C LEU A 51 16.34 -4.97 -8.98
N ALA A 52 16.34 -5.23 -7.68
CA ALA A 52 16.05 -6.56 -7.18
C ALA A 52 14.53 -6.82 -7.22
N GLY A 53 14.13 -8.05 -7.46
CA GLY A 53 12.74 -8.48 -7.52
C GLY A 53 12.52 -9.90 -7.04
N PHE A 54 11.28 -10.39 -7.17
CA PHE A 54 10.88 -11.77 -6.88
C PHE A 54 9.96 -12.28 -7.97
N ASP A 55 9.89 -13.59 -8.12
CA ASP A 55 8.92 -14.19 -9.03
C ASP A 55 7.49 -13.90 -8.59
N PRO A 56 6.60 -13.48 -9.52
CA PRO A 56 5.19 -13.48 -9.24
C PRO A 56 4.67 -14.92 -9.28
N PRO A 57 3.64 -15.28 -8.50
CA PRO A 57 3.00 -16.60 -8.64
C PRO A 57 2.40 -16.79 -10.04
N HIS A 58 1.92 -15.71 -10.62
CA HIS A 58 1.45 -15.54 -12.00
C HIS A 58 1.10 -14.06 -12.26
N PHE A 59 0.63 -13.72 -13.47
CA PHE A 59 0.39 -12.33 -13.88
C PHE A 59 -1.08 -11.87 -13.81
N ASP A 60 -2.03 -12.74 -13.47
CA ASP A 60 -3.46 -12.40 -13.42
C ASP A 60 -3.82 -11.62 -12.15
N PRO A 61 -4.15 -10.32 -12.22
CA PRO A 61 -4.46 -9.50 -11.05
C PRO A 61 -5.79 -9.87 -10.39
N HIS A 62 -6.70 -10.57 -11.10
CA HIS A 62 -7.96 -11.05 -10.52
C HIS A 62 -7.84 -12.39 -9.81
N GLN A 63 -6.68 -13.08 -9.91
CA GLN A 63 -6.47 -14.42 -9.36
C GLN A 63 -5.45 -14.47 -8.22
N THR A 64 -4.84 -13.34 -7.87
CA THR A 64 -3.88 -13.26 -6.77
C THR A 64 -3.90 -11.89 -6.09
N PRO A 65 -3.72 -11.82 -4.76
CA PRO A 65 -3.45 -10.58 -4.05
C PRO A 65 -1.94 -10.29 -3.95
N HIS A 66 -1.10 -11.02 -4.69
CA HIS A 66 0.34 -11.02 -4.50
C HIS A 66 0.97 -9.71 -4.97
N TRP A 67 1.77 -9.09 -4.09
CA TRP A 67 2.38 -7.78 -4.29
C TRP A 67 3.18 -7.65 -5.58
N TRP A 68 4.02 -8.64 -5.91
CA TRP A 68 4.86 -8.61 -7.10
C TRP A 68 4.06 -8.70 -8.41
N THR A 69 2.94 -9.41 -8.42
CA THR A 69 2.03 -9.38 -9.58
C THR A 69 1.56 -7.94 -9.85
N PHE A 70 1.18 -7.20 -8.82
CA PHE A 70 0.72 -5.81 -8.99
C PHE A 70 1.85 -4.85 -9.36
N ILE A 71 3.07 -5.03 -8.84
CA ILE A 71 4.23 -4.26 -9.27
C ILE A 71 4.43 -4.40 -10.78
N TYR A 72 4.49 -5.63 -11.29
CA TYR A 72 4.74 -5.89 -12.70
C TYR A 72 3.58 -5.47 -13.59
N THR A 73 2.34 -5.66 -13.13
CA THR A 73 1.14 -5.18 -13.84
C THR A 73 1.11 -3.66 -13.92
N SER A 74 1.58 -2.94 -12.89
CA SER A 74 1.62 -1.47 -12.91
C SER A 74 2.56 -0.89 -13.97
N LEU A 75 3.61 -1.64 -14.35
CA LEU A 75 4.51 -1.26 -15.44
C LEU A 75 3.84 -1.41 -16.80
N THR A 76 2.98 -2.42 -16.93
CA THR A 76 2.46 -2.86 -18.22
C THR A 76 1.02 -2.45 -18.50
N HIS A 77 0.23 -2.18 -17.49
CA HIS A 77 -1.19 -1.84 -17.61
C HIS A 77 -1.48 -0.46 -17.00
N GLY A 78 -2.63 0.09 -17.35
CA GLY A 78 -3.18 1.29 -16.75
C GLY A 78 -4.56 1.05 -16.14
N GLY A 79 -4.92 1.84 -15.13
CA GLY A 79 -6.29 1.97 -14.62
C GLY A 79 -7.01 3.16 -15.24
N LEU A 80 -8.29 3.32 -14.99
CA LEU A 80 -9.05 4.52 -15.38
C LEU A 80 -8.39 5.77 -14.78
N LEU A 81 -8.06 5.69 -13.51
CA LEU A 81 -7.27 6.67 -12.76
C LEU A 81 -5.95 6.03 -12.33
N ARG A 82 -5.05 6.83 -11.79
CA ARG A 82 -3.83 6.35 -11.14
C ARG A 82 -3.49 7.21 -9.93
N THR A 83 -2.62 6.69 -9.08
CA THR A 83 -2.00 7.48 -8.03
C THR A 83 -0.94 8.41 -8.63
N LYS A 84 -1.02 9.70 -8.29
CA LYS A 84 0.00 10.67 -8.68
C LYS A 84 1.33 10.31 -8.02
N ALA A 85 2.40 10.35 -8.79
CA ALA A 85 3.75 10.06 -8.30
C ALA A 85 4.76 11.11 -8.82
N GLY A 86 5.93 11.15 -8.19
CA GLY A 86 7.02 12.03 -8.61
C GLY A 86 7.26 13.22 -7.66
N PRO A 87 8.16 14.14 -8.04
CA PRO A 87 8.53 15.29 -7.21
C PRO A 87 7.33 16.11 -6.75
N GLY A 88 7.33 16.46 -5.47
CA GLY A 88 6.24 17.24 -4.84
C GLY A 88 5.09 16.41 -4.27
N VAL A 89 5.09 15.10 -4.43
CA VAL A 89 4.16 14.19 -3.74
C VAL A 89 4.82 13.71 -2.45
N GLN A 90 4.19 13.95 -1.32
CA GLN A 90 4.72 13.49 -0.03
C GLN A 90 4.51 11.98 0.14
N PRO A 91 5.49 11.23 0.63
CA PRO A 91 5.32 9.81 0.95
C PRO A 91 4.14 9.61 1.91
N GLY A 92 3.30 8.60 1.62
CA GLY A 92 2.10 8.32 2.41
C GLY A 92 0.84 9.05 1.96
N THR A 93 0.96 10.05 1.07
CA THR A 93 -0.18 10.62 0.37
C THR A 93 -0.38 9.94 -0.97
N LEU A 94 -1.64 9.70 -1.34
CA LEU A 94 -2.00 8.95 -2.54
C LEU A 94 -3.04 9.74 -3.36
N PRO A 95 -2.74 10.99 -3.77
CA PRO A 95 -3.66 11.77 -4.58
C PRO A 95 -3.88 11.06 -5.92
N ILE A 96 -5.13 11.01 -6.35
CA ILE A 96 -5.50 10.41 -7.62
C ILE A 96 -5.45 11.44 -8.75
N GLU A 97 -5.15 10.98 -9.95
CA GLU A 97 -5.19 11.78 -11.17
C GLU A 97 -5.76 10.99 -12.35
N PRO A 98 -6.31 11.66 -13.39
CA PRO A 98 -6.74 11.03 -14.62
C PRO A 98 -5.61 10.22 -15.28
N HIS A 99 -5.97 9.00 -15.79
CA HIS A 99 -5.01 8.16 -16.51
C HIS A 99 -5.59 7.65 -17.84
N LEU A 100 -6.17 6.44 -17.92
CA LEU A 100 -6.85 6.01 -19.15
C LEU A 100 -8.17 6.79 -19.39
N ALA A 101 -8.82 7.22 -18.32
CA ALA A 101 -9.85 8.25 -18.41
C ALA A 101 -9.21 9.64 -18.38
N GLU A 102 -9.70 10.56 -19.21
CA GLU A 102 -9.29 11.97 -19.18
C GLU A 102 -10.11 12.78 -18.18
N SER A 103 -11.33 12.33 -17.87
CA SER A 103 -12.23 12.94 -16.89
C SER A 103 -13.26 11.93 -16.40
N TRP A 104 -13.94 12.29 -15.32
CA TRP A 104 -15.10 11.56 -14.82
C TRP A 104 -16.12 12.53 -14.23
N GLU A 105 -17.37 12.08 -14.18
CA GLU A 105 -18.50 12.76 -13.57
C GLU A 105 -19.16 11.81 -12.57
N GLN A 106 -19.72 12.37 -11.51
CA GLN A 106 -20.53 11.67 -10.52
C GLN A 106 -21.91 12.34 -10.44
N PRO A 107 -22.86 12.01 -11.33
CA PRO A 107 -24.18 12.66 -11.38
C PRO A 107 -25.00 12.47 -10.10
N ASN A 108 -24.77 11.39 -9.39
CA ASN A 108 -25.38 11.07 -8.10
C ASN A 108 -24.46 10.14 -7.30
N GLU A 109 -24.84 9.79 -6.09
CA GLU A 109 -24.00 9.00 -5.17
C GLU A 109 -23.74 7.55 -5.62
N THR A 110 -24.49 7.04 -6.59
CA THR A 110 -24.38 5.66 -7.07
C THR A 110 -23.96 5.55 -8.53
N THR A 111 -23.65 6.66 -9.20
CA THR A 111 -23.31 6.64 -10.64
C THR A 111 -22.01 7.38 -10.90
N TYR A 112 -21.09 6.72 -11.62
CA TYR A 112 -19.87 7.33 -12.15
C TYR A 112 -19.85 7.18 -13.67
N ILE A 113 -19.47 8.24 -14.38
CA ILE A 113 -19.31 8.25 -15.84
C ILE A 113 -17.90 8.68 -16.18
N PHE A 114 -17.14 7.80 -16.84
CA PHE A 114 -15.77 8.08 -17.25
C PHE A 114 -15.69 8.35 -18.75
N LYS A 115 -14.96 9.39 -19.13
CA LYS A 115 -14.57 9.68 -20.51
C LYS A 115 -13.17 9.15 -20.74
N LEU A 116 -13.03 8.18 -21.63
CA LEU A 116 -11.74 7.58 -21.95
C LEU A 116 -10.94 8.47 -22.89
N ARG A 117 -9.63 8.45 -22.73
CA ARG A 117 -8.71 9.09 -23.68
C ARG A 117 -8.78 8.40 -25.04
N LYS A 118 -8.89 9.18 -26.09
CA LYS A 118 -8.79 8.67 -27.48
C LYS A 118 -7.35 8.41 -27.86
N GLY A 119 -7.12 7.43 -28.73
CA GLY A 119 -5.79 7.11 -29.25
C GLY A 119 -4.90 6.32 -28.28
N VAL A 120 -5.39 5.90 -27.11
CA VAL A 120 -4.66 4.99 -26.23
C VAL A 120 -4.61 3.61 -26.87
N ARG A 121 -3.39 3.08 -27.08
CA ARG A 121 -3.18 1.80 -27.75
C ARG A 121 -2.67 0.75 -26.77
N TRP A 122 -3.15 -0.45 -26.97
CA TRP A 122 -2.56 -1.64 -26.36
C TRP A 122 -1.13 -1.86 -26.89
N HIS A 123 -0.33 -2.62 -26.15
CA HIS A 123 0.98 -3.06 -26.63
C HIS A 123 0.86 -3.76 -28.00
N ALA A 124 1.79 -3.51 -28.91
CA ALA A 124 1.80 -4.09 -30.26
C ALA A 124 2.27 -5.57 -30.23
N LYS A 125 1.57 -6.40 -29.45
CA LYS A 125 1.81 -7.84 -29.30
C LYS A 125 0.57 -8.64 -29.71
N PRO A 126 0.74 -9.80 -30.39
CA PRO A 126 -0.37 -10.72 -30.62
C PRO A 126 -0.97 -11.21 -29.30
N PRO A 127 -2.28 -11.47 -29.23
CA PRO A 127 -3.28 -11.33 -30.30
C PRO A 127 -3.88 -9.91 -30.41
N VAL A 128 -3.56 -8.98 -29.52
CA VAL A 128 -4.17 -7.63 -29.44
C VAL A 128 -3.65 -6.68 -30.52
N ASN A 129 -2.38 -6.84 -30.94
CA ASN A 129 -1.75 -6.17 -32.08
C ASN A 129 -1.85 -4.63 -32.06
N GLY A 130 -1.79 -3.99 -30.90
CA GLY A 130 -1.77 -2.54 -30.79
C GLY A 130 -3.07 -1.84 -31.18
N ARG A 131 -4.23 -2.52 -31.12
CA ARG A 131 -5.51 -1.86 -31.32
C ARG A 131 -5.75 -0.78 -30.25
N GLU A 132 -6.67 0.11 -30.53
CA GLU A 132 -7.07 1.15 -29.58
C GLU A 132 -7.87 0.56 -28.39
N LEU A 133 -7.65 1.10 -27.20
CA LEU A 133 -8.46 0.83 -26.01
C LEU A 133 -9.81 1.52 -26.15
N VAL A 134 -10.88 0.79 -25.85
CA VAL A 134 -12.26 1.27 -25.94
C VAL A 134 -13.06 0.92 -24.68
N ALA A 135 -14.26 1.46 -24.58
CA ALA A 135 -15.14 1.27 -23.40
C ALA A 135 -15.43 -0.22 -23.10
N ASP A 136 -15.54 -1.06 -24.13
CA ASP A 136 -15.81 -2.49 -23.96
C ASP A 136 -14.67 -3.22 -23.23
N ASP A 137 -13.43 -2.75 -23.31
CA ASP A 137 -12.30 -3.31 -22.55
C ASP A 137 -12.47 -3.08 -21.05
N VAL A 138 -12.97 -1.90 -20.69
CA VAL A 138 -13.28 -1.56 -19.31
C VAL A 138 -14.45 -2.42 -18.81
N VAL A 139 -15.51 -2.52 -19.60
CA VAL A 139 -16.68 -3.36 -19.27
C VAL A 139 -16.23 -4.81 -19.05
N TYR A 140 -15.47 -5.37 -19.97
CA TYR A 140 -14.92 -6.73 -19.83
C TYR A 140 -14.13 -6.92 -18.53
N THR A 141 -13.23 -5.97 -18.24
CA THR A 141 -12.37 -6.06 -17.05
C THR A 141 -13.18 -6.14 -15.77
N PHE A 142 -14.13 -5.25 -15.58
CA PHE A 142 -14.92 -5.20 -14.35
C PHE A 142 -15.95 -6.32 -14.26
N GLN A 143 -16.56 -6.73 -15.37
CA GLN A 143 -17.42 -7.91 -15.41
C GLN A 143 -16.63 -9.18 -15.03
N ARG A 144 -15.40 -9.32 -15.56
CA ARG A 144 -14.51 -10.42 -15.20
C ARG A 144 -14.14 -10.38 -13.72
N ALA A 145 -13.83 -9.21 -13.16
CA ALA A 145 -13.52 -9.06 -11.73
C ALA A 145 -14.65 -9.57 -10.82
N LEU A 146 -15.90 -9.37 -11.25
CA LEU A 146 -17.09 -9.79 -10.51
C LEU A 146 -17.43 -11.29 -10.69
N THR A 147 -17.10 -11.89 -11.84
CA THR A 147 -17.58 -13.21 -12.23
C THR A 147 -16.53 -14.31 -12.21
N VAL A 148 -15.25 -14.00 -12.35
CA VAL A 148 -14.19 -15.00 -12.37
C VAL A 148 -14.12 -15.75 -11.02
N LYS A 149 -14.15 -17.07 -11.07
CA LYS A 149 -14.11 -17.91 -9.88
C LYS A 149 -12.79 -17.74 -9.12
N GLY A 150 -12.87 -17.72 -7.79
CA GLY A 150 -11.69 -17.66 -6.93
C GLY A 150 -10.96 -16.32 -6.93
N ASN A 151 -11.60 -15.23 -7.35
CA ASN A 151 -11.02 -13.89 -7.24
C ASN A 151 -10.85 -13.48 -5.76
N PRO A 152 -9.62 -13.45 -5.21
CA PRO A 152 -9.38 -13.06 -3.83
C PRO A 152 -9.63 -11.55 -3.59
N ASN A 153 -9.67 -10.76 -4.67
CA ASN A 153 -9.88 -9.32 -4.65
C ASN A 153 -11.34 -8.91 -4.90
N ARG A 154 -12.26 -9.87 -4.97
CA ARG A 154 -13.68 -9.64 -5.30
C ARG A 154 -14.34 -8.58 -4.43
N ALA A 155 -13.98 -8.52 -3.15
CA ALA A 155 -14.51 -7.53 -2.21
C ALA A 155 -14.28 -6.07 -2.65
N THR A 156 -13.23 -5.81 -3.43
CA THR A 156 -12.94 -4.49 -4.00
C THR A 156 -14.03 -4.02 -4.99
N PHE A 157 -14.73 -4.95 -5.63
CA PHE A 157 -15.68 -4.68 -6.71
C PHE A 157 -17.13 -4.92 -6.31
N GLU A 158 -17.41 -5.46 -5.13
CA GLU A 158 -18.75 -5.96 -4.74
C GLU A 158 -19.86 -4.90 -4.73
N GLU A 159 -19.50 -3.61 -4.64
CA GLU A 159 -20.46 -2.52 -4.72
C GLU A 159 -20.80 -2.15 -6.17
N ILE A 160 -20.11 -2.67 -7.15
CA ILE A 160 -20.45 -2.43 -8.56
C ILE A 160 -21.62 -3.33 -8.95
N ASP A 161 -22.76 -2.73 -9.23
CA ASP A 161 -23.94 -3.42 -9.78
C ASP A 161 -23.77 -3.69 -11.27
N ARG A 162 -23.40 -2.63 -12.02
CA ARG A 162 -23.33 -2.70 -13.47
C ARG A 162 -22.27 -1.78 -14.05
N VAL A 163 -21.63 -2.26 -15.13
CA VAL A 163 -20.69 -1.49 -15.95
C VAL A 163 -21.14 -1.56 -17.40
N GLU A 164 -21.28 -0.42 -18.05
CA GLU A 164 -21.86 -0.30 -19.40
C GLU A 164 -21.03 0.66 -20.25
N ALA A 165 -20.80 0.30 -21.50
CA ALA A 165 -20.31 1.22 -22.52
C ALA A 165 -21.51 2.04 -23.05
N LEU A 166 -21.51 3.35 -22.83
CA LEU A 166 -22.53 4.25 -23.37
C LEU A 166 -22.23 4.61 -24.83
N ASP A 167 -20.96 4.71 -25.14
CA ASP A 167 -20.39 4.84 -26.48
C ASP A 167 -18.95 4.28 -26.48
N ARG A 168 -18.23 4.40 -27.60
CA ARG A 168 -16.88 3.88 -27.77
C ARG A 168 -15.87 4.35 -26.69
N TYR A 169 -16.09 5.53 -26.11
CA TYR A 169 -15.15 6.16 -25.15
C TYR A 169 -15.81 6.61 -23.84
N THR A 170 -17.05 6.19 -23.59
CA THR A 170 -17.77 6.55 -22.37
C THR A 170 -18.21 5.30 -21.64
N VAL A 171 -17.82 5.18 -20.37
CA VAL A 171 -18.18 4.05 -19.50
C VAL A 171 -18.98 4.56 -18.32
N ARG A 172 -20.12 3.94 -18.06
CA ARG A 172 -20.95 4.17 -16.88
C ARG A 172 -20.78 3.03 -15.89
N PHE A 173 -20.55 3.38 -14.64
CA PHE A 173 -20.63 2.48 -13.50
C PHE A 173 -21.86 2.83 -12.68
N THR A 174 -22.66 1.83 -12.33
CA THR A 174 -23.74 1.93 -11.38
C THR A 174 -23.41 1.10 -10.16
N MET A 175 -23.53 1.68 -8.96
CA MET A 175 -23.24 1.03 -7.69
C MET A 175 -24.53 0.52 -7.04
N ASN A 176 -24.44 -0.58 -6.29
CA ASN A 176 -25.54 -1.09 -5.46
C ASN A 176 -25.98 -0.08 -4.39
N GLN A 177 -25.02 0.69 -3.88
CA GLN A 177 -25.22 1.74 -2.89
C GLN A 177 -24.10 2.79 -3.00
N PRO A 178 -24.21 3.97 -2.36
CA PRO A 178 -23.14 4.97 -2.36
C PRO A 178 -21.80 4.35 -1.96
N PHE A 179 -20.74 4.58 -2.75
CA PHE A 179 -19.42 4.00 -2.51
C PHE A 179 -18.31 5.04 -2.66
N ALA A 180 -17.95 5.67 -1.56
CA ALA A 180 -17.03 6.79 -1.52
C ALA A 180 -15.55 6.43 -1.84
N TRP A 181 -15.20 5.14 -1.88
CA TRP A 181 -13.83 4.67 -2.19
C TRP A 181 -13.65 4.21 -3.64
N PHE A 182 -14.67 4.36 -4.49
CA PHE A 182 -14.61 3.87 -5.86
C PHE A 182 -13.43 4.45 -6.64
N LEU A 183 -13.18 5.74 -6.52
CA LEU A 183 -12.10 6.41 -7.26
C LEU A 183 -10.71 6.03 -6.75
N GLN A 184 -10.56 5.79 -5.44
CA GLN A 184 -9.27 5.47 -4.80
C GLN A 184 -8.95 3.97 -4.78
N SER A 185 -9.84 3.11 -5.27
CA SER A 185 -9.63 1.66 -5.24
C SER A 185 -10.05 1.00 -6.56
N PRO A 186 -11.33 0.71 -6.89
CA PRO A 186 -11.67 0.06 -8.15
C PRO A 186 -11.19 0.80 -9.41
N ALA A 187 -11.31 2.14 -9.45
CA ALA A 187 -10.92 2.92 -10.62
C ALA A 187 -9.41 2.91 -10.93
N LEU A 188 -8.58 2.49 -9.97
CA LEU A 188 -7.12 2.31 -10.16
C LEU A 188 -6.76 0.92 -10.72
N TRP A 189 -7.74 0.02 -10.83
CA TRP A 189 -7.47 -1.36 -11.23
C TRP A 189 -6.99 -1.46 -12.68
N PRO A 190 -6.01 -2.34 -12.98
CA PRO A 190 -5.48 -2.50 -14.34
C PRO A 190 -6.55 -3.01 -15.30
N ILE A 191 -6.72 -2.32 -16.42
CA ILE A 191 -7.63 -2.73 -17.49
C ILE A 191 -6.97 -3.82 -18.33
N LEU A 192 -7.74 -4.86 -18.69
CA LEU A 192 -7.28 -6.07 -19.36
C LEU A 192 -7.94 -6.21 -20.74
N PRO A 193 -7.20 -6.57 -21.80
CA PRO A 193 -7.78 -6.83 -23.11
C PRO A 193 -8.29 -8.27 -23.16
N LYS A 194 -9.55 -8.47 -23.54
CA LYS A 194 -10.19 -9.79 -23.58
C LYS A 194 -9.40 -10.80 -24.42
N GLU A 195 -8.86 -10.36 -25.54
CA GLU A 195 -8.16 -11.20 -26.50
C GLU A 195 -6.83 -11.76 -25.97
N ALA A 196 -6.23 -11.11 -24.97
CA ALA A 196 -4.98 -11.58 -24.36
C ALA A 196 -5.21 -12.70 -23.33
N ALA A 197 -6.45 -12.98 -22.93
CA ALA A 197 -6.74 -14.12 -22.08
C ALA A 197 -6.36 -15.44 -22.76
N ASP A 198 -5.83 -16.38 -21.99
CA ASP A 198 -5.60 -17.74 -22.47
C ASP A 198 -6.93 -18.49 -22.76
N LYS A 199 -6.84 -19.73 -23.24
CA LYS A 199 -8.02 -20.55 -23.57
C LYS A 199 -9.00 -20.76 -22.40
N ASP A 200 -8.52 -20.61 -21.16
CA ASP A 200 -9.30 -20.76 -19.93
C ASP A 200 -9.79 -19.40 -19.38
N GLY A 201 -9.59 -18.31 -20.13
CA GLY A 201 -9.98 -16.96 -19.76
C GLY A 201 -9.08 -16.32 -18.70
N MET A 202 -7.84 -16.80 -18.53
CA MET A 202 -6.90 -16.37 -17.51
C MET A 202 -5.74 -15.54 -18.11
N PHE A 203 -5.09 -14.73 -17.25
CA PHE A 203 -3.94 -13.89 -17.59
C PHE A 203 -2.69 -14.33 -16.83
N LYS A 204 -2.47 -15.62 -16.68
CA LYS A 204 -1.45 -16.17 -15.79
C LYS A 204 -0.06 -16.25 -16.39
N THR A 205 0.06 -16.35 -17.71
CA THR A 205 1.34 -16.54 -18.40
C THR A 205 1.94 -15.23 -18.88
N PRO A 206 3.27 -15.15 -19.13
CA PRO A 206 3.93 -13.96 -19.66
C PRO A 206 3.34 -13.46 -20.99
N ASP A 207 2.87 -14.35 -21.85
CA ASP A 207 2.30 -14.01 -23.16
C ASP A 207 0.97 -13.23 -23.04
N THR A 208 0.27 -13.41 -21.90
CA THR A 208 -0.97 -12.70 -21.60
C THR A 208 -0.74 -11.29 -21.05
N VAL A 209 0.52 -10.89 -20.78
CA VAL A 209 0.87 -9.57 -20.24
C VAL A 209 0.89 -8.55 -21.39
N ILE A 210 -0.29 -8.11 -21.78
CA ILE A 210 -0.50 -7.10 -22.82
C ILE A 210 -1.34 -5.97 -22.23
N GLY A 211 -0.75 -4.81 -22.07
CA GLY A 211 -1.39 -3.66 -21.43
C GLY A 211 -1.27 -2.38 -22.26
N THR A 212 -1.56 -1.27 -21.62
CA THR A 212 -1.47 0.09 -22.17
C THR A 212 -0.38 0.92 -21.49
N GLY A 213 0.40 0.29 -20.62
CA GLY A 213 1.38 0.94 -19.75
C GLY A 213 2.64 1.42 -20.45
N PRO A 214 3.51 2.13 -19.72
CA PRO A 214 4.73 2.73 -20.26
C PRO A 214 5.80 1.71 -20.67
N TRP A 215 5.75 0.48 -20.16
CA TRP A 215 6.66 -0.60 -20.56
C TRP A 215 5.90 -1.86 -20.94
N MET A 216 6.56 -2.69 -21.75
CA MET A 216 6.08 -3.99 -22.22
C MET A 216 6.95 -5.09 -21.62
N LEU A 217 6.36 -6.16 -21.07
CA LEU A 217 7.13 -7.34 -20.67
C LEU A 217 7.80 -7.95 -21.93
N GLU A 218 9.12 -7.93 -21.96
CA GLU A 218 9.91 -8.50 -23.05
C GLU A 218 10.31 -9.95 -22.74
N ARG A 219 10.78 -10.18 -21.50
CA ARG A 219 11.34 -11.47 -21.10
C ARG A 219 11.01 -11.77 -19.65
N TYR A 220 10.64 -13.00 -19.38
CA TYR A 220 10.55 -13.56 -18.05
C TYR A 220 11.32 -14.89 -18.00
N GLU A 221 12.31 -14.93 -17.16
CA GLU A 221 13.10 -16.13 -16.83
C GLU A 221 12.91 -16.40 -15.34
N PRO A 222 12.09 -17.41 -14.96
CA PRO A 222 11.84 -17.74 -13.56
C PRO A 222 13.14 -17.94 -12.78
N ASN A 223 13.19 -17.41 -11.56
CA ASN A 223 14.36 -17.39 -10.67
C ASN A 223 15.60 -16.65 -11.22
N VAL A 224 15.48 -15.91 -12.31
CA VAL A 224 16.58 -15.16 -12.93
C VAL A 224 16.23 -13.69 -13.11
N ARG A 225 15.21 -13.36 -13.91
CA ARG A 225 14.85 -11.97 -14.18
C ARG A 225 13.50 -11.77 -14.86
N LEU A 226 12.98 -10.53 -14.74
CA LEU A 226 11.95 -9.96 -15.61
C LEU A 226 12.55 -8.70 -16.28
N SER A 227 12.40 -8.61 -17.61
CA SER A 227 12.84 -7.46 -18.39
C SER A 227 11.65 -6.80 -19.07
N PHE A 228 11.56 -5.49 -18.91
CA PHE A 228 10.51 -4.66 -19.51
C PHE A 228 11.16 -3.61 -20.39
N VAL A 229 10.69 -3.50 -21.62
CA VAL A 229 11.15 -2.51 -22.61
C VAL A 229 10.15 -1.38 -22.76
N ARG A 230 10.62 -0.20 -23.10
CA ARG A 230 9.78 0.97 -23.34
C ARG A 230 8.69 0.68 -24.37
N ASN A 231 7.46 1.07 -24.06
CA ASN A 231 6.37 1.11 -25.02
C ASN A 231 6.54 2.34 -25.95
N PRO A 232 6.87 2.16 -27.22
CA PRO A 232 7.08 3.29 -28.15
C PRO A 232 5.77 4.05 -28.44
N ASN A 233 4.63 3.40 -28.20
CA ASN A 233 3.30 3.95 -28.45
C ASN A 233 2.60 4.39 -27.16
N TYR A 234 3.36 4.64 -26.08
CA TYR A 234 2.76 5.10 -24.84
C TYR A 234 2.09 6.47 -25.03
N PHE A 235 0.85 6.59 -24.58
CA PHE A 235 -0.01 7.74 -24.89
C PHE A 235 0.43 9.07 -24.25
N GLN A 236 1.30 9.04 -23.22
CA GLN A 236 1.88 10.26 -22.65
C GLN A 236 3.17 10.62 -23.40
N PRO A 237 3.17 11.74 -24.15
CA PRO A 237 4.33 12.13 -24.96
C PRO A 237 5.59 12.28 -24.11
N GLY A 238 6.68 11.70 -24.61
CA GLY A 238 7.97 11.87 -23.97
C GLY A 238 8.26 10.88 -22.82
N LEU A 239 7.30 10.11 -22.38
CA LEU A 239 7.45 9.11 -21.31
C LEU A 239 7.39 7.67 -21.85
N PRO A 240 7.99 6.72 -21.15
CA PRO A 240 8.95 6.88 -20.05
C PRO A 240 10.31 7.40 -20.57
N TYR A 241 11.15 7.97 -19.70
CA TYR A 241 12.48 8.46 -20.12
C TYR A 241 13.46 7.33 -20.37
N VAL A 242 13.47 6.28 -19.50
CA VAL A 242 14.38 5.15 -19.66
C VAL A 242 13.90 4.14 -20.71
N ASP A 243 14.85 3.42 -21.31
CA ASP A 243 14.54 2.43 -22.34
C ASP A 243 13.98 1.14 -21.77
N ALA A 244 14.43 0.75 -20.57
CA ALA A 244 14.04 -0.52 -19.97
C ALA A 244 14.07 -0.47 -18.45
N VAL A 245 13.33 -1.43 -17.84
CA VAL A 245 13.36 -1.75 -16.42
C VAL A 245 13.66 -3.24 -16.29
N GLU A 246 14.67 -3.59 -15.52
CA GLU A 246 15.08 -4.96 -15.28
C GLU A 246 14.99 -5.30 -13.80
N PHE A 247 14.25 -6.34 -13.46
CA PHE A 247 14.23 -6.94 -12.13
C PHE A 247 15.04 -8.22 -12.13
N ARG A 248 16.10 -8.25 -11.32
CA ARG A 248 16.86 -9.47 -11.08
C ARG A 248 16.24 -10.23 -9.92
N ILE A 249 16.02 -11.50 -10.13
CA ILE A 249 15.50 -12.41 -9.11
C ILE A 249 16.68 -13.15 -8.51
N ASP A 250 17.20 -12.59 -7.43
CA ASP A 250 18.31 -13.17 -6.69
C ASP A 250 17.82 -13.44 -5.25
N ILE A 251 17.70 -14.70 -4.91
CA ILE A 251 17.19 -15.11 -3.59
C ILE A 251 18.26 -15.15 -2.51
N ASP A 252 19.54 -15.22 -2.90
CA ASP A 252 20.63 -15.23 -1.93
C ASP A 252 20.98 -13.82 -1.46
N PRO A 253 20.88 -13.52 -0.16
CA PRO A 253 21.17 -12.18 0.37
C PRO A 253 22.59 -11.69 0.12
N ALA A 254 23.61 -12.58 0.20
CA ALA A 254 24.98 -12.20 0.00
C ALA A 254 25.28 -11.85 -1.46
N SER A 255 24.72 -12.62 -2.41
CA SER A 255 24.80 -12.32 -3.84
C SER A 255 24.13 -10.99 -4.18
N LYS A 256 22.94 -10.71 -3.61
CA LYS A 256 22.26 -9.41 -3.78
C LYS A 256 23.11 -8.25 -3.29
N LEU A 257 23.68 -8.35 -2.10
CA LEU A 257 24.55 -7.31 -1.55
C LEU A 257 25.78 -7.09 -2.43
N ALA A 258 26.43 -8.17 -2.88
CA ALA A 258 27.59 -8.10 -3.78
C ALA A 258 27.22 -7.43 -5.12
N ALA A 259 26.06 -7.76 -5.67
CA ALA A 259 25.55 -7.17 -6.90
C ALA A 259 25.27 -5.66 -6.73
N TRP A 260 24.74 -5.22 -5.57
CA TRP A 260 24.56 -3.80 -5.31
C TRP A 260 25.89 -3.05 -5.18
N LEU A 261 26.85 -3.62 -4.44
CA LEU A 261 28.17 -3.03 -4.28
C LEU A 261 28.92 -2.90 -5.61
N SER A 262 28.74 -3.85 -6.52
CA SER A 262 29.32 -3.83 -7.87
C SER A 262 28.54 -2.98 -8.90
N GLY A 263 27.47 -2.30 -8.49
CA GLY A 263 26.70 -1.41 -9.38
C GLY A 263 25.72 -2.12 -10.33
N GLN A 264 25.34 -3.35 -10.01
CA GLN A 264 24.35 -4.09 -10.80
C GLN A 264 22.90 -3.73 -10.45
N TYR A 265 22.69 -2.95 -9.38
CA TYR A 265 21.41 -2.34 -9.01
C TYR A 265 21.55 -0.83 -8.98
N ASP A 266 20.58 -0.13 -9.53
CA ASP A 266 20.51 1.33 -9.56
C ASP A 266 19.77 1.88 -8.35
N PHE A 267 18.76 1.12 -7.84
CA PHE A 267 18.07 1.47 -6.60
C PHE A 267 17.28 0.31 -5.96
N ALA A 268 16.95 0.49 -4.69
CA ALA A 268 16.08 -0.36 -3.90
C ALA A 268 14.91 0.50 -3.38
N PRO A 269 13.75 0.48 -4.03
CA PRO A 269 12.61 1.33 -3.67
C PRO A 269 12.12 1.08 -2.24
N GLU A 270 12.06 -0.18 -1.84
CA GLU A 270 11.77 -0.62 -0.48
C GLU A 270 12.83 -1.64 -0.05
N ILE A 271 13.86 -1.17 0.67
CA ILE A 271 15.01 -2.01 1.05
C ILE A 271 14.57 -3.30 1.71
N HIS A 272 13.64 -3.24 2.67
CA HIS A 272 13.18 -4.40 3.41
C HIS A 272 12.53 -5.51 2.56
N MET A 273 12.07 -5.17 1.34
CA MET A 273 11.51 -6.16 0.41
C MET A 273 12.60 -7.00 -0.26
N THR A 274 13.80 -6.45 -0.41
CA THR A 274 14.86 -7.05 -1.21
C THR A 274 16.18 -7.18 -0.49
N PHE A 275 16.47 -6.32 0.48
CA PHE A 275 17.72 -6.24 1.24
C PHE A 275 17.44 -6.13 2.73
N GLN A 276 18.47 -6.38 3.55
CA GLN A 276 18.40 -6.11 4.98
C GLN A 276 18.90 -4.68 5.29
N ARG A 277 18.51 -4.13 6.44
CA ARG A 277 19.01 -2.81 6.87
C ARG A 277 20.54 -2.80 7.06
N SER A 278 21.09 -3.89 7.57
CA SER A 278 22.56 -4.07 7.69
C SER A 278 23.26 -3.92 6.35
N ASP A 279 22.64 -4.37 5.26
CA ASP A 279 23.19 -4.24 3.91
C ASP A 279 23.29 -2.77 3.51
N LEU A 280 22.31 -1.96 3.85
CA LEU A 280 22.33 -0.52 3.59
C LEU A 280 23.52 0.17 4.26
N GLU A 281 23.85 -0.19 5.50
CA GLU A 281 25.00 0.37 6.21
C GLU A 281 26.32 -0.02 5.54
N VAL A 282 26.41 -1.24 5.00
CA VAL A 282 27.57 -1.68 4.21
C VAL A 282 27.65 -0.90 2.90
N VAL A 283 26.51 -0.75 2.20
CA VAL A 283 26.45 -0.02 0.92
C VAL A 283 26.80 1.44 1.12
N LYS A 284 26.27 2.13 2.13
CA LYS A 284 26.57 3.54 2.44
C LYS A 284 28.07 3.78 2.70
N ARG A 285 28.74 2.87 3.40
CA ARG A 285 30.20 2.98 3.62
C ARG A 285 31.00 2.91 2.32
N ARG A 286 30.54 2.16 1.34
CA ARG A 286 31.20 2.01 0.02
C ARG A 286 30.74 3.05 -0.99
N LYS A 287 29.52 3.55 -0.84
CA LYS A 287 28.86 4.52 -1.72
C LYS A 287 28.31 5.69 -0.88
N PRO A 288 29.17 6.59 -0.40
CA PRO A 288 28.79 7.64 0.56
C PRO A 288 27.78 8.65 0.01
N ASN A 289 27.67 8.77 -1.32
CA ASN A 289 26.72 9.66 -1.98
C ASN A 289 25.37 9.02 -2.26
N LEU A 290 25.13 7.76 -1.82
CA LEU A 290 23.86 7.07 -1.99
C LEU A 290 22.72 7.91 -1.38
N GLN A 291 21.69 8.15 -2.17
CA GLN A 291 20.50 8.85 -1.73
C GLN A 291 19.60 7.91 -0.94
N THR A 292 19.01 8.40 0.13
CA THR A 292 18.06 7.61 0.93
C THR A 292 16.88 8.46 1.39
N ALA A 293 15.71 7.83 1.51
CA ALA A 293 14.54 8.42 2.16
C ALA A 293 13.85 7.37 3.04
N GLU A 294 13.36 7.82 4.18
CA GLU A 294 12.60 7.00 5.11
C GLU A 294 11.13 7.43 5.14
N TYR A 295 10.23 6.47 5.21
CA TYR A 295 8.80 6.72 5.34
C TYR A 295 8.10 5.53 6.02
N THR A 296 6.89 5.76 6.52
CA THR A 296 6.11 4.71 7.18
C THR A 296 5.50 3.76 6.17
N TRP A 297 5.51 2.46 6.48
CA TRP A 297 5.02 1.40 5.60
C TRP A 297 3.64 0.90 5.99
N LEU A 298 3.01 0.18 5.06
CA LEU A 298 1.66 -0.37 5.22
C LEU A 298 1.61 -1.73 5.94
N ILE A 299 2.73 -2.27 6.41
CA ILE A 299 2.78 -3.57 7.09
C ILE A 299 2.83 -3.37 8.61
N SER A 300 2.06 -4.17 9.33
CA SER A 300 2.07 -4.24 10.79
C SER A 300 2.18 -5.69 11.26
N THR A 301 2.86 -5.91 12.38
CA THR A 301 2.82 -7.19 13.09
C THR A 301 1.68 -7.19 14.09
N LEU A 302 0.82 -8.18 14.00
CA LEU A 302 -0.35 -8.32 14.83
C LEU A 302 -0.32 -9.63 15.61
N ALA A 303 -0.70 -9.59 16.89
CA ALA A 303 -1.16 -10.77 17.59
C ALA A 303 -2.70 -10.80 17.54
N ILE A 304 -3.24 -11.84 16.94
CA ILE A 304 -4.68 -11.99 16.68
C ILE A 304 -5.23 -13.11 17.56
N PRO A 305 -5.95 -12.77 18.62
CA PRO A 305 -6.62 -13.75 19.47
C PRO A 305 -7.88 -14.30 18.79
N LYS A 306 -8.23 -15.52 19.11
CA LYS A 306 -9.51 -16.12 18.74
C LYS A 306 -10.56 -15.68 19.76
N LEU A 307 -11.36 -14.66 19.43
CA LEU A 307 -12.20 -13.93 20.39
C LEU A 307 -13.30 -14.77 21.05
N GLU A 308 -13.76 -15.84 20.39
CA GLU A 308 -14.79 -16.74 20.93
C GLU A 308 -14.25 -17.81 21.89
N VAL A 309 -12.94 -17.87 22.11
CA VAL A 309 -12.28 -18.88 22.93
C VAL A 309 -11.72 -18.26 24.20
N GLU A 310 -11.98 -18.90 25.36
CA GLU A 310 -11.36 -18.48 26.61
C GLU A 310 -9.83 -18.60 26.56
N PRO A 311 -9.11 -17.64 27.14
CA PRO A 311 -9.60 -16.52 27.95
C PRO A 311 -9.86 -15.24 27.16
N PHE A 312 -9.82 -15.26 25.82
CA PHE A 312 -9.85 -14.05 24.98
C PHE A 312 -11.24 -13.45 24.78
N ARG A 313 -12.29 -14.05 25.29
CA ARG A 313 -13.61 -13.39 25.40
C ARG A 313 -13.55 -12.17 26.31
N ASP A 314 -12.78 -12.25 27.37
CA ASP A 314 -12.62 -11.15 28.32
C ASP A 314 -11.70 -10.06 27.72
N VAL A 315 -12.25 -8.86 27.56
CA VAL A 315 -11.50 -7.70 27.05
C VAL A 315 -10.32 -7.34 27.95
N ARG A 316 -10.42 -7.57 29.27
CA ARG A 316 -9.35 -7.29 30.25
C ARG A 316 -8.10 -8.12 29.92
N VAL A 317 -8.28 -9.38 29.52
CA VAL A 317 -7.16 -10.25 29.12
C VAL A 317 -6.51 -9.70 27.86
N ARG A 318 -7.28 -9.31 26.85
CA ARG A 318 -6.73 -8.77 25.60
C ARG A 318 -5.99 -7.46 25.84
N ARG A 319 -6.54 -6.58 26.67
CA ARG A 319 -5.87 -5.33 27.07
C ARG A 319 -4.57 -5.59 27.82
N ALA A 320 -4.59 -6.52 28.79
CA ALA A 320 -3.38 -6.90 29.52
C ALA A 320 -2.27 -7.41 28.61
N LEU A 321 -2.60 -8.25 27.63
CA LEU A 321 -1.64 -8.74 26.63
C LEU A 321 -1.03 -7.61 25.79
N HIS A 322 -1.82 -6.59 25.47
CA HIS A 322 -1.32 -5.43 24.75
C HIS A 322 -0.39 -4.57 25.62
N MET A 323 -0.84 -4.21 26.83
CA MET A 323 -0.09 -3.39 27.79
C MET A 323 1.21 -4.05 28.25
N ALA A 324 1.27 -5.38 28.23
CA ALA A 324 2.47 -6.14 28.60
C ALA A 324 3.64 -5.99 27.62
N VAL A 325 3.41 -5.49 26.39
CA VAL A 325 4.43 -5.38 25.36
C VAL A 325 5.04 -3.98 25.34
N ASN A 326 6.35 -3.91 25.61
CA ASN A 326 7.11 -2.68 25.38
C ASN A 326 7.46 -2.55 23.90
N LEU A 327 6.71 -1.71 23.19
CA LEU A 327 6.91 -1.49 21.75
C LEU A 327 8.32 -0.99 21.42
N ASN A 328 8.99 -0.25 22.33
CA ASN A 328 10.36 0.21 22.12
C ASN A 328 11.37 -0.94 22.14
N GLU A 329 11.13 -2.00 22.94
CA GLU A 329 11.98 -3.20 22.92
C GLU A 329 11.75 -4.02 21.64
N VAL A 330 10.49 -4.13 21.21
CA VAL A 330 10.16 -4.80 19.92
C VAL A 330 10.78 -4.07 18.72
N ILE A 331 10.80 -2.72 18.73
CA ILE A 331 11.44 -1.92 17.68
C ILE A 331 12.95 -2.24 17.54
N LYS A 332 13.65 -2.43 18.66
CA LYS A 332 15.10 -2.67 18.65
C LYS A 332 15.49 -3.92 17.86
N VAL A 333 14.64 -4.94 17.88
CA VAL A 333 14.88 -6.21 17.17
C VAL A 333 14.20 -6.23 15.79
N ASN A 334 13.43 -5.22 15.43
CA ASN A 334 12.75 -5.15 14.15
C ASN A 334 13.67 -4.56 13.07
N PRO A 335 14.37 -5.38 12.27
CA PRO A 335 15.28 -4.89 11.23
C PRO A 335 14.56 -4.27 10.01
N MET A 336 13.24 -4.47 9.91
CA MET A 336 12.43 -3.87 8.85
C MET A 336 12.06 -2.42 9.10
N GLY A 337 12.37 -1.87 10.28
CA GLY A 337 12.10 -0.47 10.51
C GLY A 337 12.38 0.00 11.93
N TYR A 338 12.93 1.18 12.06
CA TYR A 338 12.83 1.93 13.29
C TYR A 338 11.44 2.54 13.34
N GLY A 339 10.54 1.92 14.10
CA GLY A 339 9.28 2.56 14.43
C GLY A 339 9.56 3.77 15.29
N HIS A 340 9.22 4.95 14.86
CA HIS A 340 9.02 6.05 15.75
C HIS A 340 7.53 6.24 15.93
N GLY A 341 7.02 5.65 17.02
CA GLY A 341 5.95 6.20 17.80
C GLY A 341 4.51 6.19 17.27
N ALA A 342 4.25 5.79 16.05
CA ALA A 342 2.87 5.70 15.60
C ALA A 342 2.41 4.23 15.60
N ALA A 343 2.24 3.66 16.78
CA ALA A 343 1.37 2.51 16.91
C ALA A 343 -0.03 2.96 16.47
N ASN A 344 -0.72 2.13 15.72
CA ASN A 344 -2.03 2.49 15.23
C ASN A 344 -3.01 1.36 15.55
N PRO A 345 -4.18 1.68 16.10
CA PRO A 345 -5.10 0.64 16.54
C PRO A 345 -5.65 -0.24 15.39
N LEU A 346 -5.69 0.26 14.17
CA LEU A 346 -6.32 -0.46 13.07
C LEU A 346 -5.83 0.00 11.69
N VAL A 347 -6.01 1.28 11.37
CA VAL A 347 -5.58 1.86 10.09
C VAL A 347 -4.08 2.15 10.14
N PRO A 348 -3.25 1.67 9.20
CA PRO A 348 -1.82 1.88 9.23
C PRO A 348 -1.43 3.35 9.30
N ALA A 349 -0.44 3.67 10.11
CA ALA A 349 0.09 5.03 10.25
C ALA A 349 0.61 5.63 8.92
N ALA A 350 0.90 4.79 7.94
CA ALA A 350 1.26 5.22 6.58
C ALA A 350 0.11 5.93 5.85
N LEU A 351 -1.13 5.63 6.20
CA LEU A 351 -2.32 6.31 5.69
C LEU A 351 -2.63 7.53 6.56
N THR A 352 -1.73 8.50 6.53
CA THR A 352 -1.68 9.64 7.46
C THR A 352 -2.96 10.45 7.56
N GLU A 353 -3.75 10.50 6.49
CA GLU A 353 -5.03 11.22 6.45
C GLU A 353 -6.16 10.49 7.21
N TRP A 354 -6.03 9.16 7.37
CA TRP A 354 -7.08 8.28 7.87
C TRP A 354 -6.72 7.60 9.19
N ALA A 355 -5.44 7.58 9.54
CA ALA A 355 -4.95 7.01 10.79
C ALA A 355 -5.14 7.98 11.95
N ILE A 356 -5.84 7.55 13.01
CA ILE A 356 -6.02 8.38 14.20
C ILE A 356 -4.69 8.55 14.95
N PRO A 357 -4.27 9.79 15.29
CA PRO A 357 -3.15 10.01 16.19
C PRO A 357 -3.43 9.40 17.58
N ILE A 358 -2.43 8.76 18.20
CA ILE A 358 -2.60 8.10 19.51
C ILE A 358 -3.14 9.05 20.59
N ASN A 359 -2.73 10.32 20.58
CA ASN A 359 -3.21 11.33 21.52
C ASN A 359 -4.69 11.69 21.36
N GLN A 360 -5.33 11.28 20.25
CA GLN A 360 -6.76 11.44 19.99
C GLN A 360 -7.58 10.17 20.33
N LEU A 361 -6.93 9.10 20.77
CA LEU A 361 -7.61 7.95 21.37
C LEU A 361 -8.20 8.32 22.73
N THR A 362 -9.18 7.54 23.19
CA THR A 362 -9.66 7.64 24.57
C THR A 362 -8.53 7.32 25.55
N PRO A 363 -8.61 7.77 26.83
CA PRO A 363 -7.59 7.44 27.82
C PRO A 363 -7.32 5.93 27.91
N GLU A 364 -8.37 5.13 27.91
CA GLU A 364 -8.28 3.66 27.96
C GLU A 364 -7.64 3.08 26.69
N GLY A 365 -7.92 3.67 25.52
CA GLY A 365 -7.30 3.27 24.26
C GLY A 365 -5.81 3.61 24.22
N ARG A 366 -5.39 4.74 24.78
CA ARG A 366 -3.98 5.15 24.86
C ARG A 366 -3.15 4.23 25.75
N GLN A 367 -3.71 3.78 26.88
CA GLN A 367 -3.03 2.84 27.79
C GLN A 367 -2.52 1.59 27.07
N LEU A 368 -3.16 1.16 25.99
CA LEU A 368 -2.70 -0.01 25.23
C LEU A 368 -1.31 0.20 24.62
N TYR A 369 -0.91 1.45 24.37
CA TYR A 369 0.36 1.81 23.73
C TYR A 369 1.42 2.27 24.73
N GLU A 370 1.09 2.26 26.02
CA GLU A 370 2.00 2.55 27.12
C GLU A 370 2.35 1.21 27.80
N ALA A 371 3.64 0.85 27.77
CA ALA A 371 4.08 -0.40 28.39
C ALA A 371 3.85 -0.35 29.91
N ASP A 372 2.97 -1.18 30.41
CA ASP A 372 2.69 -1.34 31.84
C ASP A 372 2.55 -2.84 32.21
N PRO A 373 3.67 -3.57 32.32
CA PRO A 373 3.62 -4.98 32.73
C PRO A 373 3.03 -5.21 34.13
N ALA A 374 3.13 -4.23 35.02
CA ALA A 374 2.56 -4.33 36.38
C ALA A 374 1.03 -4.21 36.32
N GLY A 375 0.51 -3.20 35.61
CA GLY A 375 -0.91 -3.06 35.35
C GLY A 375 -1.49 -4.24 34.58
N ALA A 376 -0.74 -4.79 33.62
CA ALA A 376 -1.14 -5.99 32.91
C ALA A 376 -1.34 -7.20 33.82
N LYS A 377 -0.40 -7.43 34.79
CA LYS A 377 -0.54 -8.49 35.79
C LYS A 377 -1.77 -8.29 36.69
N LEU A 378 -2.00 -7.05 37.11
CA LEU A 378 -3.17 -6.71 37.94
C LEU A 378 -4.47 -6.98 37.18
N LEU A 379 -4.52 -6.58 35.90
CA LEU A 379 -5.68 -6.76 35.05
C LEU A 379 -5.98 -8.25 34.80
N LEU A 380 -4.92 -9.07 34.60
CA LEU A 380 -5.06 -10.53 34.50
C LEU A 380 -5.56 -11.14 35.79
N ALA A 381 -5.06 -10.71 36.97
CA ALA A 381 -5.55 -11.18 38.23
C ALA A 381 -7.05 -10.86 38.46
N GLN A 382 -7.47 -9.64 38.11
CA GLN A 382 -8.88 -9.21 38.14
C GLN A 382 -9.77 -10.02 37.16
N ALA A 383 -9.18 -10.52 36.06
CA ALA A 383 -9.86 -11.41 35.14
C ALA A 383 -9.81 -12.90 35.57
N GLY A 384 -9.22 -13.23 36.71
CA GLY A 384 -9.04 -14.62 37.16
C GLY A 384 -8.01 -15.40 36.35
N GLN A 385 -7.08 -14.72 35.66
CA GLN A 385 -6.11 -15.29 34.75
C GLN A 385 -4.65 -15.10 35.24
N SER A 386 -4.43 -15.12 36.55
CA SER A 386 -3.07 -15.13 37.10
C SER A 386 -2.28 -16.34 36.59
N GLY A 387 -1.07 -16.12 36.08
CA GLY A 387 -0.25 -17.19 35.47
C GLY A 387 -0.81 -17.70 34.14
N LEU A 388 -1.42 -16.82 33.36
CA LEU A 388 -1.98 -17.12 32.05
C LEU A 388 -0.98 -17.88 31.15
N ARG A 389 -1.44 -19.00 30.56
CA ARG A 389 -0.66 -19.82 29.64
C ARG A 389 -1.50 -20.16 28.41
N PHE A 390 -0.93 -20.03 27.20
CA PHE A 390 -1.60 -20.40 25.95
C PHE A 390 -0.62 -20.62 24.79
N PRO A 391 -1.00 -21.45 23.78
CA PRO A 391 -0.23 -21.60 22.56
C PRO A 391 -0.39 -20.40 21.63
N VAL A 392 0.72 -20.04 20.95
CA VAL A 392 0.78 -19.03 19.90
C VAL A 392 1.28 -19.69 18.64
N GLU A 393 0.52 -19.57 17.54
CA GLU A 393 0.91 -20.09 16.24
C GLU A 393 1.53 -18.97 15.41
N SER A 394 2.58 -19.29 14.66
CA SER A 394 3.25 -18.38 13.73
C SER A 394 3.95 -19.15 12.61
N THR A 395 4.72 -18.47 11.77
CA THR A 395 5.51 -19.10 10.71
C THR A 395 6.92 -18.54 10.66
N GLY A 396 7.90 -19.38 10.34
CA GLY A 396 9.27 -18.96 10.04
C GLY A 396 9.50 -18.60 8.57
N THR A 397 8.52 -18.83 7.71
CA THR A 397 8.63 -18.62 6.25
C THR A 397 8.90 -17.16 5.87
N TRP A 398 8.49 -16.20 6.71
CA TRP A 398 8.69 -14.77 6.44
C TRP A 398 10.07 -14.25 6.88
N GLY A 399 10.98 -15.15 7.22
CA GLY A 399 12.37 -14.86 7.48
C GLY A 399 12.70 -14.54 8.95
N THR A 400 14.01 -14.42 9.21
CA THR A 400 14.55 -14.23 10.56
C THR A 400 14.05 -12.95 11.21
N ALA A 401 14.00 -11.86 10.45
CA ALA A 401 13.52 -10.56 10.94
C ALA A 401 12.14 -10.60 11.58
N PHE A 402 11.20 -11.30 10.95
CA PHE A 402 9.87 -11.50 11.52
C PHE A 402 9.91 -12.43 12.74
N SER A 403 10.69 -13.51 12.67
CA SER A 403 10.86 -14.44 13.78
C SER A 403 11.42 -13.76 15.03
N ASP A 404 12.36 -12.82 14.87
CA ASP A 404 12.95 -12.03 15.96
C ASP A 404 11.89 -11.12 16.60
N VAL A 405 11.02 -10.51 15.81
CA VAL A 405 9.89 -9.71 16.33
C VAL A 405 8.92 -10.59 17.12
N VAL A 406 8.58 -11.79 16.63
CA VAL A 406 7.75 -12.75 17.36
C VAL A 406 8.40 -13.10 18.70
N ALA A 407 9.68 -13.45 18.69
CA ALA A 407 10.43 -13.81 19.91
C ALA A 407 10.47 -12.65 20.92
N ALA A 408 10.64 -11.40 20.45
CA ALA A 408 10.61 -10.21 21.31
C ALA A 408 9.25 -10.05 22.00
N ILE A 409 8.15 -10.17 21.24
CA ILE A 409 6.79 -10.09 21.78
C ILE A 409 6.56 -11.15 22.86
N LEU A 410 6.94 -12.41 22.59
CA LEU A 410 6.80 -13.50 23.57
C LEU A 410 7.67 -13.27 24.83
N SER A 411 8.86 -12.67 24.65
CA SER A 411 9.72 -12.29 25.78
C SER A 411 9.08 -11.21 26.66
N GLU A 412 8.45 -10.20 26.05
CA GLU A 412 7.73 -9.16 26.81
C GLU A 412 6.56 -9.76 27.61
N TRP A 413 5.77 -10.65 27.01
CA TRP A 413 4.72 -11.38 27.72
C TRP A 413 5.26 -12.20 28.88
N LYS A 414 6.39 -12.90 28.70
CA LYS A 414 7.03 -13.68 29.77
C LYS A 414 7.45 -12.79 30.95
N ARG A 415 7.99 -11.60 30.68
CA ARG A 415 8.33 -10.61 31.73
C ARG A 415 7.10 -10.18 32.54
N ALA A 416 5.94 -10.11 31.90
CA ALA A 416 4.65 -9.85 32.55
C ALA A 416 4.03 -11.08 33.22
N GLY A 417 4.72 -12.24 33.27
CA GLY A 417 4.23 -13.48 33.88
C GLY A 417 3.23 -14.24 33.01
N ILE A 418 3.22 -13.99 31.70
CA ILE A 418 2.37 -14.69 30.74
C ILE A 418 3.25 -15.72 30.03
N GLU A 419 2.87 -16.99 30.11
CA GLU A 419 3.60 -18.08 29.46
C GLU A 419 2.98 -18.43 28.11
N THR A 420 3.81 -18.58 27.09
CA THR A 420 3.37 -18.93 25.75
C THR A 420 4.17 -20.10 25.18
N GLU A 421 3.50 -20.96 24.44
CA GLU A 421 4.11 -22.04 23.66
C GLU A 421 4.07 -21.67 22.18
N LEU A 422 5.22 -21.38 21.57
CA LEU A 422 5.30 -21.06 20.14
C LEU A 422 5.20 -22.33 19.30
N LYS A 423 4.20 -22.38 18.42
CA LYS A 423 3.99 -23.44 17.43
C LYS A 423 4.24 -22.87 16.02
N LEU A 424 5.35 -23.25 15.40
CA LEU A 424 5.67 -22.85 14.04
C LEU A 424 5.00 -23.79 13.03
N LYS A 425 4.37 -23.20 12.02
CA LYS A 425 3.78 -23.88 10.87
C LYS A 425 4.51 -23.50 9.58
N GLU A 426 4.46 -24.36 8.58
CA GLU A 426 4.85 -24.00 7.22
C GLU A 426 3.95 -22.87 6.68
N GLY A 427 4.48 -22.01 5.81
CA GLY A 427 3.81 -20.75 5.43
C GLY A 427 2.42 -20.93 4.84
N ASN A 428 2.23 -21.83 3.89
CA ASN A 428 0.92 -22.05 3.26
C ASN A 428 -0.07 -22.70 4.25
N ALA A 429 0.38 -23.64 5.06
CA ALA A 429 -0.42 -24.24 6.11
C ALA A 429 -0.82 -23.23 7.19
N PHE A 430 0.08 -22.30 7.53
CA PHE A 430 -0.20 -21.19 8.45
C PHE A 430 -1.29 -20.25 7.89
N ILE A 431 -1.15 -19.81 6.63
CA ILE A 431 -2.14 -18.95 5.97
C ILE A 431 -3.50 -19.66 5.90
N ALA A 432 -3.53 -20.92 5.45
CA ALA A 432 -4.75 -21.68 5.35
C ALA A 432 -5.45 -21.85 6.71
N SER A 433 -4.69 -22.20 7.77
CA SER A 433 -5.25 -22.35 9.12
C SER A 433 -5.73 -21.02 9.70
N SER A 434 -5.07 -19.91 9.37
CA SER A 434 -5.47 -18.58 9.81
C SER A 434 -6.80 -18.16 9.18
N LEU A 435 -6.95 -18.32 7.86
CA LEU A 435 -8.18 -17.99 7.13
C LEU A 435 -9.35 -18.91 7.49
N ALA A 436 -9.09 -20.19 7.70
CA ALA A 436 -10.08 -21.17 8.18
C ALA A 436 -10.40 -21.00 9.67
N ARG A 437 -9.65 -20.14 10.38
CA ARG A 437 -9.75 -19.95 11.84
C ARG A 437 -9.60 -21.27 12.61
N SER A 438 -8.79 -22.21 12.08
CA SER A 438 -8.52 -23.52 12.70
C SER A 438 -7.31 -23.50 13.65
N PHE A 439 -6.68 -22.34 13.86
CA PHE A 439 -5.67 -22.17 14.90
C PHE A 439 -6.28 -22.29 16.32
N GLU A 440 -5.45 -22.67 17.29
CA GLU A 440 -5.95 -23.06 18.61
C GLU A 440 -6.41 -21.84 19.44
N LYS A 441 -5.56 -20.86 19.69
CA LYS A 441 -5.82 -19.74 20.59
C LYS A 441 -5.47 -18.38 19.99
N MET A 442 -4.27 -18.21 19.50
CA MET A 442 -3.73 -16.95 19.00
C MET A 442 -2.73 -17.20 17.88
N ILE A 443 -2.70 -16.29 16.92
CA ILE A 443 -1.62 -16.23 15.93
C ILE A 443 -0.86 -14.91 16.05
N ILE A 444 0.44 -14.94 15.71
CA ILE A 444 1.21 -13.72 15.41
C ILE A 444 1.56 -13.73 13.93
N THR A 445 1.18 -12.66 13.24
CA THR A 445 1.22 -12.56 11.79
C THR A 445 1.63 -11.18 11.30
N LEU A 446 2.15 -11.10 10.07
CA LEU A 446 2.24 -9.84 9.33
C LEU A 446 0.91 -9.56 8.62
N ARG A 447 0.49 -8.32 8.64
CA ARG A 447 -0.63 -7.85 7.84
C ARG A 447 -0.18 -6.68 6.98
N GLY A 448 -0.20 -6.91 5.67
CA GLY A 448 -0.04 -5.86 4.67
C GLY A 448 -1.35 -5.12 4.42
N ALA A 449 -1.25 -3.91 3.91
CA ALA A 449 -2.39 -3.05 3.70
C ALA A 449 -2.62 -2.69 2.24
N PRO A 450 -3.87 -2.61 1.83
CA PRO A 450 -4.27 -1.78 0.71
C PRO A 450 -4.00 -0.30 1.01
N THR A 451 -4.00 0.50 -0.04
CA THR A 451 -3.73 1.94 0.00
C THR A 451 -4.91 2.78 0.49
N THR A 452 -6.01 2.15 0.87
CA THR A 452 -7.19 2.78 1.48
C THR A 452 -7.64 2.01 2.72
N PRO A 453 -8.29 2.65 3.70
CA PRO A 453 -8.80 1.98 4.91
C PRO A 453 -9.88 0.94 4.64
N ASP A 454 -10.71 1.14 3.63
CA ASP A 454 -11.94 0.37 3.41
C ASP A 454 -11.73 -1.16 3.39
N PRO A 455 -10.80 -1.75 2.60
CA PRO A 455 -10.62 -3.20 2.57
C PRO A 455 -10.15 -3.78 3.92
N TYR A 456 -9.42 -2.99 4.72
CA TYR A 456 -9.07 -3.38 6.08
C TYR A 456 -10.27 -3.56 6.97
N LEU A 457 -11.15 -2.55 6.92
CA LEU A 457 -12.32 -2.48 7.76
C LEU A 457 -13.33 -3.56 7.35
N MET A 458 -13.52 -3.76 6.06
CA MET A 458 -14.40 -4.80 5.53
C MET A 458 -14.00 -6.20 5.99
N ASN A 459 -12.71 -6.45 6.21
CA ASN A 459 -12.20 -7.70 6.73
C ASN A 459 -12.58 -7.97 8.20
N LEU A 460 -13.12 -6.99 8.91
CA LEU A 460 -13.60 -7.15 10.29
C LEU A 460 -15.08 -7.53 10.37
N LEU A 461 -15.81 -7.45 9.27
CA LEU A 461 -17.22 -7.80 9.26
C LEU A 461 -17.44 -9.30 9.49
N PRO A 462 -18.51 -9.69 10.20
CA PRO A 462 -18.88 -11.08 10.38
C PRO A 462 -19.00 -11.82 9.05
N GLY A 463 -18.56 -13.07 9.00
CA GLY A 463 -18.62 -13.93 7.80
C GLY A 463 -17.53 -13.66 6.76
N ARG A 464 -16.69 -12.64 6.92
CA ARG A 464 -15.57 -12.41 6.00
C ARG A 464 -14.42 -13.39 6.28
N PRO A 465 -13.79 -13.99 5.26
CA PRO A 465 -12.70 -14.96 5.45
C PRO A 465 -11.49 -14.37 6.20
N GLN A 466 -11.24 -13.08 6.04
CA GLN A 466 -10.14 -12.39 6.71
C GLN A 466 -10.50 -11.82 8.08
N ASN A 467 -11.70 -12.05 8.60
CA ASN A 467 -12.06 -11.78 9.99
C ASN A 467 -11.47 -12.87 10.91
N ILE A 468 -10.14 -12.92 10.96
CA ILE A 468 -9.39 -13.98 11.63
C ILE A 468 -9.68 -14.01 13.13
N ALA A 469 -9.78 -12.86 13.78
CA ALA A 469 -10.13 -12.77 15.20
C ALA A 469 -11.55 -13.26 15.51
N GLY A 470 -12.46 -13.22 14.53
CA GLY A 470 -13.88 -13.51 14.73
C GLY A 470 -14.63 -12.35 15.39
N VAL A 471 -14.30 -11.14 14.99
CA VAL A 471 -15.03 -9.94 15.45
C VAL A 471 -16.49 -10.08 15.05
N ASN A 472 -17.37 -9.91 16.04
CA ASN A 472 -18.82 -9.89 15.86
C ASN A 472 -19.40 -8.78 16.73
N ASP A 473 -19.31 -7.56 16.21
CA ASP A 473 -19.77 -6.34 16.88
C ASP A 473 -20.69 -5.56 15.93
N PRO A 474 -22.00 -5.51 16.23
CA PRO A 474 -22.97 -4.81 15.38
C PRO A 474 -22.66 -3.31 15.24
N LYS A 475 -22.23 -2.64 16.33
CA LYS A 475 -21.89 -1.21 16.31
C LYS A 475 -20.69 -0.93 15.42
N LEU A 476 -19.63 -1.75 15.54
CA LEU A 476 -18.46 -1.64 14.67
C LEU A 476 -18.85 -1.90 13.20
N SER A 477 -19.67 -2.91 12.95
CA SER A 477 -20.16 -3.25 11.61
C SER A 477 -20.96 -2.10 10.98
N GLU A 478 -21.84 -1.47 11.75
CA GLU A 478 -22.61 -0.30 11.30
C GLU A 478 -21.67 0.85 10.90
N MET A 479 -20.72 1.21 11.74
CA MET A 479 -19.76 2.29 11.45
C MET A 479 -18.90 1.96 10.22
N ILE A 480 -18.47 0.71 10.06
CA ILE A 480 -17.69 0.26 8.88
C ILE A 480 -18.52 0.42 7.60
N LEU A 481 -19.79 0.06 7.61
CA LEU A 481 -20.66 0.21 6.44
C LEU A 481 -21.03 1.68 6.19
N LEU A 482 -21.19 2.48 7.24
CA LEU A 482 -21.52 3.90 7.13
C LEU A 482 -20.39 4.69 6.46
N GLN A 483 -19.11 4.48 6.86
CA GLN A 483 -17.99 5.24 6.29
C GLN A 483 -17.86 5.06 4.78
N ARG A 484 -18.29 3.93 4.23
CA ARG A 484 -18.26 3.65 2.78
C ARG A 484 -19.19 4.55 1.98
N ARG A 485 -20.27 5.05 2.62
CA ARG A 485 -21.35 5.83 1.99
C ARG A 485 -21.16 7.33 2.13
N VAL A 486 -20.20 7.79 2.93
CA VAL A 486 -19.99 9.22 3.22
C VAL A 486 -18.94 9.80 2.29
N PHE A 487 -19.34 10.65 1.34
CA PHE A 487 -18.44 11.31 0.37
C PHE A 487 -17.66 12.48 0.96
N ASP A 488 -18.24 13.19 1.94
CA ASP A 488 -17.55 14.24 2.67
C ASP A 488 -16.34 13.65 3.42
N GLU A 489 -15.13 13.99 2.98
CA GLU A 489 -13.89 13.42 3.52
C GLU A 489 -13.68 13.74 4.99
N LYS A 490 -14.11 14.92 5.47
CA LYS A 490 -13.97 15.28 6.89
C LYS A 490 -14.89 14.43 7.75
N LYS A 491 -16.15 14.29 7.35
CA LYS A 491 -17.13 13.43 8.04
C LYS A 491 -16.69 11.96 8.00
N ARG A 492 -16.22 11.49 6.85
CA ARG A 492 -15.70 10.12 6.71
C ARG A 492 -14.50 9.88 7.62
N ARG A 493 -13.57 10.84 7.72
CA ARG A 493 -12.43 10.78 8.64
C ARG A 493 -12.86 10.65 10.10
N GLU A 494 -13.83 11.43 10.54
CA GLU A 494 -14.34 11.31 11.92
C GLU A 494 -14.96 9.93 12.18
N ILE A 495 -15.74 9.38 11.25
CA ILE A 495 -16.25 8.01 11.38
C ILE A 495 -15.10 7.00 11.46
N LEU A 496 -14.06 7.15 10.63
CA LEU A 496 -12.87 6.30 10.68
C LEU A 496 -12.12 6.44 12.01
N PHE A 497 -12.07 7.62 12.60
CA PHE A 497 -11.49 7.84 13.92
C PHE A 497 -12.33 7.18 15.02
N ASP A 498 -13.65 7.26 14.93
CA ASP A 498 -14.56 6.59 15.88
C ASP A 498 -14.45 5.06 15.79
N ILE A 499 -14.32 4.50 14.57
CA ILE A 499 -14.03 3.08 14.37
C ILE A 499 -12.73 2.69 15.08
N GLN A 500 -11.67 3.47 14.92
CA GLN A 500 -10.37 3.19 15.52
C GLN A 500 -10.39 3.34 17.06
N ARG A 501 -11.11 4.32 17.60
CA ARG A 501 -11.36 4.46 19.04
C ARG A 501 -12.08 3.24 19.61
N HIS A 502 -13.18 2.85 18.95
CA HIS A 502 -13.97 1.68 19.35
C HIS A 502 -13.16 0.38 19.28
N PHE A 503 -12.36 0.24 18.22
CA PHE A 503 -11.48 -0.91 18.03
C PHE A 503 -10.41 -1.02 19.12
N ALA A 504 -9.78 0.11 19.49
CA ALA A 504 -8.79 0.16 20.56
C ALA A 504 -9.42 -0.17 21.91
N GLN A 505 -10.58 0.41 22.26
CA GLN A 505 -11.28 0.11 23.51
C GLN A 505 -11.55 -1.39 23.71
N ASN A 506 -11.89 -2.08 22.63
CA ASN A 506 -12.23 -3.51 22.65
C ASN A 506 -11.03 -4.43 22.42
N ALA A 507 -9.87 -3.91 22.03
CA ALA A 507 -8.64 -4.66 21.79
C ALA A 507 -8.87 -5.94 20.97
N TYR A 508 -9.58 -5.84 19.83
CA TYR A 508 -9.93 -7.00 19.00
C TYR A 508 -8.70 -7.69 18.40
N ASN A 509 -7.74 -6.91 17.89
CA ASN A 509 -6.41 -7.36 17.50
C ASN A 509 -5.38 -6.58 18.31
N LEU A 510 -4.26 -7.21 18.60
CA LEU A 510 -3.20 -6.58 19.36
C LEU A 510 -2.11 -6.10 18.40
N PHE A 511 -1.94 -4.80 18.28
CA PHE A 511 -0.89 -4.19 17.48
C PHE A 511 0.39 -4.12 18.32
N VAL A 512 1.11 -5.23 18.34
CA VAL A 512 2.26 -5.49 19.23
C VAL A 512 3.60 -5.11 18.59
N SER A 513 3.57 -4.44 17.47
CA SER A 513 4.74 -3.79 16.84
C SER A 513 4.30 -2.45 16.26
N PRO A 514 5.11 -1.39 16.41
CA PRO A 514 4.84 -0.14 15.74
C PRO A 514 4.88 -0.31 14.22
N ALA A 515 4.31 0.66 13.52
CA ALA A 515 4.36 0.69 12.07
C ALA A 515 5.82 0.64 11.58
N ALA A 516 6.11 -0.28 10.69
CA ALA A 516 7.44 -0.41 10.10
C ALA A 516 7.81 0.87 9.35
N ARG A 517 9.02 1.38 9.55
CA ARG A 517 9.63 2.37 8.68
C ARG A 517 10.43 1.66 7.61
N VAL A 518 10.20 2.06 6.39
CA VAL A 518 10.98 1.58 5.26
C VAL A 518 11.94 2.64 4.76
N ILE A 519 13.01 2.17 4.17
CA ILE A 519 14.02 3.02 3.55
C ILE A 519 14.03 2.69 2.06
N SER A 520 13.92 3.73 1.24
CA SER A 520 14.31 3.67 -0.16
C SER A 520 15.76 4.13 -0.28
N ALA A 521 16.53 3.51 -1.16
CA ALA A 521 17.88 3.91 -1.47
C ALA A 521 18.13 3.87 -2.97
N TRP A 522 18.83 4.88 -3.50
CA TRP A 522 19.12 4.97 -4.93
C TRP A 522 20.44 5.68 -5.22
N GLU A 523 21.02 5.35 -6.35
CA GLU A 523 22.25 5.96 -6.82
C GLU A 523 22.04 7.44 -7.19
N PRO A 524 23.03 8.33 -6.99
CA PRO A 524 22.87 9.77 -7.22
C PRO A 524 22.49 10.14 -8.66
N TYR A 525 22.82 9.29 -9.63
CA TYR A 525 22.45 9.50 -11.04
C TYR A 525 20.99 9.12 -11.37
N VAL A 526 20.26 8.49 -10.44
CA VAL A 526 18.82 8.23 -10.57
C VAL A 526 18.07 9.50 -10.18
N ARG A 527 17.46 10.15 -11.16
CA ARG A 527 16.77 11.44 -11.00
C ARG A 527 15.26 11.28 -11.05
N ASN A 528 14.57 12.23 -10.43
CA ASN A 528 13.10 12.30 -10.35
C ASN A 528 12.44 11.12 -9.62
N PHE A 529 13.20 10.27 -8.93
CA PHE A 529 12.62 9.25 -8.08
C PHE A 529 12.13 9.89 -6.78
N MET A 530 10.88 9.60 -6.42
CA MET A 530 10.30 9.93 -5.12
C MET A 530 9.71 8.68 -4.51
N PRO A 531 10.17 8.26 -3.33
CA PRO A 531 9.60 7.11 -2.65
C PRO A 531 8.17 7.39 -2.23
N ASN A 532 7.32 6.39 -2.34
CA ASN A 532 5.94 6.43 -1.86
C ASN A 532 5.48 5.02 -1.49
N ILE A 533 4.38 4.91 -0.77
CA ILE A 533 3.71 3.65 -0.47
C ILE A 533 2.95 3.13 -1.69
N GLY A 534 2.69 1.83 -1.71
CA GLY A 534 1.93 1.18 -2.77
C GLY A 534 2.78 0.48 -3.83
N ASN A 535 2.11 -0.22 -4.70
CA ASN A 535 2.70 -1.10 -5.72
C ASN A 535 2.72 -0.49 -7.14
N ASP A 536 2.34 0.78 -7.30
CA ASP A 536 2.39 1.46 -8.60
C ASP A 536 3.83 1.89 -8.95
N TYR A 537 4.64 0.91 -9.35
CA TYR A 537 5.98 1.18 -9.88
C TYR A 537 5.93 1.83 -11.26
N GLY A 538 4.90 1.54 -12.06
CA GLY A 538 4.70 2.16 -13.35
C GLY A 538 4.62 3.69 -13.24
N GLY A 539 3.76 4.18 -12.36
CA GLY A 539 3.63 5.61 -12.08
C GLY A 539 4.89 6.25 -11.49
N ARG A 540 5.56 5.54 -10.56
CA ARG A 540 6.77 6.04 -9.89
C ARG A 540 8.01 6.07 -10.77
N LEU A 541 8.15 5.14 -11.72
CA LEU A 541 9.35 4.99 -12.55
C LEU A 541 9.28 5.72 -13.89
N MET A 542 8.09 5.95 -14.46
CA MET A 542 8.00 6.53 -15.81
C MET A 542 8.62 7.91 -15.94
N GLY A 543 8.65 8.71 -14.86
CA GLY A 543 9.29 10.01 -14.79
C GLY A 543 10.76 9.97 -14.34
N VAL A 544 11.30 8.79 -14.05
CA VAL A 544 12.69 8.60 -13.65
C VAL A 544 13.60 8.62 -14.87
N TRP A 545 14.77 9.24 -14.74
CA TRP A 545 15.82 9.25 -15.75
C TRP A 545 17.19 9.07 -15.12
N LEU A 546 18.17 8.67 -15.93
CA LEU A 546 19.53 8.36 -15.49
C LEU A 546 20.51 9.45 -15.97
N ASP A 547 21.16 10.10 -15.00
CA ASP A 547 22.15 11.15 -15.24
C ASP A 547 23.56 10.55 -15.32
N ARG A 548 23.76 9.65 -16.30
CA ARG A 548 25.04 9.01 -16.58
C ARG A 548 25.23 8.79 -18.08
#